data_5dfe79677073a3789e93f4e6a168a832
#
_entry.id   5dfe79677073a3789e93f4e6a168a832
#
_cell.length_a   1.000
_cell.length_b   1.000
_cell.length_c   1.000
_cell.angle_alpha   90.00
_cell.angle_beta   90.00
_cell.angle_gamma   90.00
#
_symmetry.space_group_name_H-M   'P 1'
#
loop_
_entity.id
_entity.type
_entity.pdbx_description
1 polymer ?
#
loop_
_entity_poly.entity_id
_entity_poly.type
_entity_poly.pdbx_seq_one_letter_code
_entity_poly.pdbx_strand_id
1 'polypeptide(L)'
;ITKTGNSILFSRAMGKFLINLSEIEFSAIRASGPGGQHVNKVSTAILLCFDINKSSLSDELKLRLENFPDKRISKDGNILIKAERFRSQDMNRQDAIDRLEKLITKAAASRKKRIATKPTKRAREKRLKDKKFTGDKKQARSSLKSLDE
;
A
#
# COMPACT_ATOMS: atom_id res chain seq x y z
N ILE A 1 11.95 -47.40 -3.26
CA ILE A 1 10.58 -47.00 -2.82
C ILE A 1 10.46 -45.50 -3.04
N THR A 2 9.94 -45.13 -4.21
CA THR A 2 9.76 -43.78 -4.73
C THR A 2 8.55 -43.13 -4.05
N LYS A 3 8.76 -42.06 -3.24
CA LYS A 3 7.69 -41.17 -2.83
C LYS A 3 7.44 -40.14 -3.93
N THR A 4 6.47 -40.43 -4.74
CA THR A 4 5.86 -39.49 -5.69
C THR A 4 5.09 -38.45 -4.88
N GLY A 5 5.72 -37.28 -4.65
CA GLY A 5 5.07 -36.11 -4.07
C GLY A 5 4.08 -35.56 -5.10
N ASN A 6 2.81 -35.70 -4.79
CA ASN A 6 1.68 -35.16 -5.56
C ASN A 6 1.71 -33.62 -5.45
N SER A 7 2.43 -32.95 -6.35
CA SER A 7 2.36 -31.51 -6.49
C SER A 7 1.05 -31.16 -7.19
N ILE A 8 0.01 -30.97 -6.40
CA ILE A 8 -1.24 -30.39 -6.86
C ILE A 8 -0.90 -28.92 -7.22
N LEU A 9 -0.74 -28.70 -8.51
CA LEU A 9 -0.62 -27.37 -9.12
C LEU A 9 -1.93 -26.61 -8.87
N PHE A 10 -2.09 -26.02 -7.69
CA PHE A 10 -3.09 -25.01 -7.45
C PHE A 10 -2.63 -23.71 -8.10
N SER A 11 -2.71 -23.65 -9.42
CA SER A 11 -2.72 -22.39 -10.16
C SER A 11 -4.09 -21.77 -9.95
N ARG A 12 -4.22 -20.91 -8.92
CA ARG A 12 -5.40 -20.07 -8.78
C ARG A 12 -5.22 -18.89 -9.73
N ALA A 13 -6.04 -18.83 -10.79
CA ALA A 13 -6.16 -17.64 -11.62
C ALA A 13 -6.68 -16.49 -10.74
N MET A 14 -5.75 -15.70 -10.20
CA MET A 14 -6.04 -14.55 -9.37
C MET A 14 -6.26 -13.35 -10.29
N GLY A 15 -7.52 -13.10 -10.67
CA GLY A 15 -7.86 -11.97 -11.53
C GLY A 15 -7.09 -11.97 -12.85
N LYS A 16 -6.28 -10.94 -13.09
CA LYS A 16 -5.56 -10.72 -14.36
C LYS A 16 -4.14 -11.33 -14.38
N PHE A 17 -3.62 -11.80 -13.23
CA PHE A 17 -2.25 -12.29 -13.11
C PHE A 17 -2.22 -13.72 -12.57
N LEU A 18 -1.45 -14.59 -13.22
CA LEU A 18 -1.17 -15.96 -12.78
C LEU A 18 0.01 -15.90 -11.80
N ILE A 19 -0.25 -16.11 -10.52
CA ILE A 19 0.79 -16.28 -9.50
C ILE A 19 0.76 -17.74 -9.06
N ASN A 20 1.90 -18.41 -9.14
CA ASN A 20 2.02 -19.77 -8.66
C ASN A 20 2.16 -19.73 -7.12
N LEU A 21 1.30 -20.47 -6.42
CA LEU A 21 1.38 -20.57 -4.95
C LEU A 21 2.71 -21.19 -4.49
N SER A 22 3.41 -21.93 -5.35
CA SER A 22 4.75 -22.47 -5.11
C SER A 22 5.85 -21.42 -5.00
N GLU A 23 5.60 -20.20 -5.52
CA GLU A 23 6.52 -19.06 -5.47
C GLU A 23 6.35 -18.23 -4.18
N ILE A 24 5.37 -18.61 -3.34
CA ILE A 24 5.04 -17.92 -2.11
C ILE A 24 5.50 -18.75 -0.92
N GLU A 25 6.35 -18.17 -0.09
CA GLU A 25 6.76 -18.77 1.17
C GLU A 25 5.90 -18.25 2.32
N PHE A 26 5.46 -19.16 3.19
CA PHE A 26 4.67 -18.85 4.38
C PHE A 26 5.39 -19.26 5.63
N SER A 27 5.58 -18.35 6.57
CA SER A 27 6.12 -18.59 7.89
C SER A 27 5.09 -18.27 8.96
N ALA A 28 4.83 -19.21 9.87
CA ALA A 28 3.98 -18.95 11.01
C ALA A 28 4.75 -18.13 12.05
N ILE A 29 4.19 -16.99 12.44
CA ILE A 29 4.77 -16.10 13.44
C ILE A 29 3.79 -15.87 14.60
N ARG A 30 4.30 -15.42 15.74
CA ARG A 30 3.46 -15.05 16.87
C ARG A 30 2.58 -13.85 16.51
N ALA A 31 1.29 -13.96 16.82
CA ALA A 31 0.39 -12.82 16.66
C ALA A 31 0.74 -11.74 17.69
N SER A 32 0.69 -10.48 17.27
CA SER A 32 0.87 -9.30 18.13
C SER A 32 -0.47 -8.59 18.25
N GLY A 33 -1.02 -8.51 19.48
CA GLY A 33 -2.29 -7.81 19.70
C GLY A 33 -2.60 -7.60 21.18
N PRO A 34 -3.52 -6.70 21.52
CA PRO A 34 -4.01 -6.54 22.89
C PRO A 34 -4.85 -7.76 23.27
N GLY A 35 -4.22 -8.77 23.84
CA GLY A 35 -4.86 -10.00 24.29
C GLY A 35 -4.11 -10.61 25.46
N GLY A 36 -4.83 -11.39 26.29
CA GLY A 36 -4.26 -12.07 27.45
C GLY A 36 -3.19 -13.11 27.07
N GLN A 37 -2.66 -13.84 28.06
CA GLN A 37 -1.54 -14.80 27.90
C GLN A 37 -1.72 -15.83 26.77
N HIS A 38 -2.93 -16.11 26.34
CA HIS A 38 -3.24 -17.07 25.27
C HIS A 38 -2.80 -16.58 23.88
N VAL A 39 -2.93 -15.29 23.59
CA VAL A 39 -2.57 -14.68 22.28
C VAL A 39 -1.06 -14.75 22.04
N ASN A 40 -0.26 -14.63 23.10
CA ASN A 40 1.20 -14.63 23.00
C ASN A 40 1.81 -16.04 22.85
N LYS A 41 1.02 -17.11 23.02
CA LYS A 41 1.49 -18.50 22.93
C LYS A 41 1.13 -19.19 21.61
N VAL A 42 0.23 -18.62 20.81
CA VAL A 42 -0.28 -19.24 19.59
C VAL A 42 0.29 -18.52 18.36
N SER A 43 0.96 -19.27 17.47
CA SER A 43 1.53 -18.75 16.22
C SER A 43 0.47 -18.76 15.11
N THR A 44 -0.59 -17.98 15.26
CA THR A 44 -1.67 -17.88 14.26
C THR A 44 -1.40 -16.84 13.17
N ALA A 45 -0.48 -15.91 13.41
CA ALA A 45 -0.12 -14.94 12.39
C ALA A 45 0.76 -15.57 11.31
N ILE A 46 0.58 -15.12 10.07
CA ILE A 46 1.33 -15.58 8.90
C ILE A 46 2.17 -14.42 8.37
N LEU A 47 3.44 -14.70 8.12
CA LEU A 47 4.32 -13.88 7.29
C LEU A 47 4.42 -14.54 5.92
N LEU A 48 3.96 -13.84 4.90
CA LEU A 48 4.11 -14.19 3.50
C LEU A 48 5.34 -13.50 2.96
N CYS A 49 6.23 -14.26 2.30
CA CYS A 49 7.37 -13.76 1.55
C CYS A 49 7.20 -14.16 0.08
N PHE A 50 7.36 -13.19 -0.82
CA PHE A 50 7.27 -13.38 -2.26
C PHE A 50 8.44 -12.68 -2.94
N ASP A 51 9.27 -13.43 -3.67
CA ASP A 51 10.44 -12.93 -4.40
C ASP A 51 10.01 -12.48 -5.81
N ILE A 52 10.07 -11.18 -6.07
CA ILE A 52 9.68 -10.60 -7.35
C ILE A 52 10.57 -11.12 -8.48
N ASN A 53 11.87 -11.24 -8.22
CA ASN A 53 12.86 -11.59 -9.24
C ASN A 53 12.72 -13.04 -9.70
N LYS A 54 12.46 -13.96 -8.76
CA LYS A 54 12.28 -15.40 -9.05
C LYS A 54 10.87 -15.76 -9.53
N SER A 55 9.93 -14.82 -9.48
CA SER A 55 8.54 -15.07 -9.83
C SER A 55 8.32 -15.23 -11.34
N SER A 56 7.21 -15.88 -11.70
CA SER A 56 6.74 -16.05 -13.08
C SER A 56 6.09 -14.79 -13.69
N LEU A 57 6.15 -13.65 -12.99
CA LEU A 57 5.62 -12.37 -13.47
C LEU A 57 6.40 -11.86 -14.69
N SER A 58 5.74 -11.10 -15.57
CA SER A 58 6.40 -10.45 -16.71
C SER A 58 7.44 -9.41 -16.24
N ASP A 59 8.53 -9.25 -16.99
CA ASP A 59 9.63 -8.32 -16.64
C ASP A 59 9.13 -6.89 -16.49
N GLU A 60 8.17 -6.48 -17.30
CA GLU A 60 7.54 -5.15 -17.16
C GLU A 60 6.85 -4.98 -15.79
N LEU A 61 6.17 -6.01 -15.31
CA LEU A 61 5.50 -5.97 -14.01
C LEU A 61 6.49 -6.05 -12.85
N LYS A 62 7.58 -6.81 -12.98
CA LYS A 62 8.68 -6.84 -12.00
C LYS A 62 9.28 -5.45 -11.82
N LEU A 63 9.64 -4.77 -12.90
CA LEU A 63 10.15 -3.39 -12.87
C LEU A 63 9.16 -2.40 -12.24
N ARG A 64 7.86 -2.57 -12.51
CA ARG A 64 6.82 -1.73 -11.90
C ARG A 64 6.69 -1.97 -10.39
N LEU A 65 6.80 -3.22 -9.95
CA LEU A 65 6.76 -3.59 -8.54
C LEU A 65 7.98 -3.06 -7.77
N GLU A 66 9.17 -3.19 -8.31
CA GLU A 66 10.40 -2.67 -7.70
C GLU A 66 10.35 -1.14 -7.49
N ASN A 67 9.79 -0.42 -8.47
CA ASN A 67 9.63 1.03 -8.40
C ASN A 67 8.33 1.46 -7.70
N PHE A 68 7.54 0.52 -7.16
CA PHE A 68 6.28 0.85 -6.52
C PHE A 68 6.52 1.32 -5.08
N PRO A 69 6.06 2.53 -4.68
CA PRO A 69 6.32 3.09 -3.36
C PRO A 69 5.42 2.43 -2.30
N ASP A 70 5.76 1.22 -1.87
CA ASP A 70 5.07 0.49 -0.82
C ASP A 70 6.08 -0.07 0.20
N LYS A 71 5.81 0.14 1.49
CA LYS A 71 6.69 -0.29 2.59
C LYS A 71 6.87 -1.81 2.71
N ARG A 72 6.00 -2.59 2.07
CA ARG A 72 6.05 -4.05 2.07
C ARG A 72 7.04 -4.60 1.07
N ILE A 73 7.54 -3.78 0.16
CA ILE A 73 8.52 -4.15 -0.84
C ILE A 73 9.90 -3.79 -0.28
N SER A 74 10.76 -4.81 -0.10
CA SER A 74 12.14 -4.63 0.30
C SER A 74 12.98 -4.13 -0.87
N LYS A 75 14.14 -3.51 -0.56
CA LYS A 75 15.14 -3.13 -1.57
C LYS A 75 15.72 -4.33 -2.32
N ASP A 76 15.66 -5.52 -1.72
CA ASP A 76 16.15 -6.78 -2.30
C ASP A 76 15.13 -7.41 -3.26
N GLY A 77 14.01 -6.75 -3.57
CA GLY A 77 12.97 -7.28 -4.44
C GLY A 77 12.03 -8.29 -3.78
N ASN A 78 11.98 -8.34 -2.44
CA ASN A 78 11.09 -9.23 -1.71
C ASN A 78 9.85 -8.46 -1.22
N ILE A 79 8.68 -9.06 -1.38
CA ILE A 79 7.42 -8.57 -0.80
C ILE A 79 7.13 -9.31 0.48
N LEU A 80 7.04 -8.58 1.61
CA LEU A 80 6.76 -9.12 2.93
C LEU A 80 5.37 -8.67 3.40
N ILE A 81 4.47 -9.62 3.65
CA ILE A 81 3.11 -9.33 4.11
C ILE A 81 2.82 -10.08 5.39
N LYS A 82 2.62 -9.36 6.50
CA LYS A 82 2.16 -9.91 7.76
C LYS A 82 0.62 -9.91 7.80
N ALA A 83 0.02 -11.07 8.06
CA ALA A 83 -1.42 -11.23 8.26
C ALA A 83 -1.69 -11.83 9.63
N GLU A 84 -2.43 -11.09 10.46
CA GLU A 84 -2.75 -11.47 11.84
C GLU A 84 -4.19 -11.07 12.23
N ARG A 85 -5.03 -10.82 11.22
CA ARG A 85 -6.39 -10.30 11.44
C ARG A 85 -7.32 -11.35 12.01
N PHE A 86 -7.13 -12.60 11.67
CA PHE A 86 -8.01 -13.69 12.01
C PHE A 86 -7.41 -14.61 13.10
N ARG A 87 -8.27 -15.33 13.82
CA ARG A 87 -7.84 -16.33 14.82
C ARG A 87 -7.32 -17.62 14.20
N SER A 88 -7.75 -17.92 12.97
CA SER A 88 -7.32 -19.11 12.22
C SER A 88 -6.11 -18.79 11.36
N GLN A 89 -5.12 -19.68 11.36
CA GLN A 89 -3.92 -19.61 10.54
C GLN A 89 -4.26 -19.66 9.04
N ASP A 90 -5.23 -20.51 8.64
CA ASP A 90 -5.64 -20.65 7.25
C ASP A 90 -6.32 -19.38 6.73
N MET A 91 -7.15 -18.72 7.56
CA MET A 91 -7.76 -17.45 7.20
C MET A 91 -6.72 -16.33 7.07
N ASN A 92 -5.68 -16.33 7.93
CA ASN A 92 -4.58 -15.37 7.81
C ASN A 92 -3.73 -15.63 6.56
N ARG A 93 -3.54 -16.90 6.17
CA ARG A 93 -2.87 -17.27 4.92
C ARG A 93 -3.65 -16.74 3.72
N GLN A 94 -4.96 -16.92 3.70
CA GLN A 94 -5.81 -16.39 2.63
C GLN A 94 -5.79 -14.86 2.58
N ASP A 95 -5.88 -14.17 3.73
CA ASP A 95 -5.79 -12.70 3.80
C ASP A 95 -4.43 -12.18 3.29
N ALA A 96 -3.34 -12.90 3.58
CA ALA A 96 -2.02 -12.55 3.06
C ALA A 96 -1.96 -12.63 1.53
N ILE A 97 -2.53 -13.70 0.94
CA ILE A 97 -2.62 -13.89 -0.50
C ILE A 97 -3.46 -12.77 -1.13
N ASP A 98 -4.64 -12.48 -0.58
CA ASP A 98 -5.53 -11.41 -1.09
C ASP A 98 -4.86 -10.03 -1.04
N ARG A 99 -4.02 -9.78 -0.04
CA ARG A 99 -3.23 -8.54 0.07
C ARG A 99 -2.12 -8.49 -0.97
N LEU A 100 -1.45 -9.59 -1.25
CA LEU A 100 -0.45 -9.70 -2.32
C LEU A 100 -1.09 -9.40 -3.67
N GLU A 101 -2.22 -10.03 -3.98
CA GLU A 101 -2.97 -9.82 -5.22
C GLU A 101 -3.36 -8.34 -5.40
N LYS A 102 -3.91 -7.72 -4.36
CA LYS A 102 -4.27 -6.30 -4.38
C LYS A 102 -3.05 -5.39 -4.61
N LEU A 103 -1.89 -5.75 -4.05
CA LEU A 103 -0.66 -4.99 -4.25
C LEU A 103 -0.19 -5.09 -5.70
N ILE A 104 -0.12 -6.30 -6.26
CA ILE A 104 0.29 -6.53 -7.64
C ILE A 104 -0.68 -5.84 -8.62
N THR A 105 -1.98 -5.94 -8.37
CA THR A 105 -2.99 -5.25 -9.19
C THR A 105 -2.81 -3.72 -9.16
N LYS A 106 -2.49 -3.15 -8.00
CA LYS A 106 -2.21 -1.72 -7.87
C LYS A 106 -0.94 -1.31 -8.61
N ALA A 107 0.11 -2.11 -8.55
CA ALA A 107 1.37 -1.84 -9.25
C ALA A 107 1.20 -1.97 -10.77
N ALA A 108 0.39 -2.92 -11.21
CA ALA A 108 0.07 -3.13 -12.63
C ALA A 108 -0.79 -2.01 -13.22
N ALA A 109 -1.60 -1.34 -12.39
CA ALA A 109 -2.46 -0.25 -12.84
C ALA A 109 -1.63 0.94 -13.35
N SER A 110 -1.82 1.32 -14.61
CA SER A 110 -1.18 2.50 -15.18
C SER A 110 -1.69 3.75 -14.46
N ARG A 111 -0.78 4.55 -13.92
CA ARG A 111 -1.14 5.84 -13.31
C ARG A 111 -1.56 6.82 -14.41
N LYS A 112 -2.79 7.30 -14.36
CA LYS A 112 -3.23 8.38 -15.24
C LYS A 112 -2.35 9.62 -14.99
N LYS A 113 -1.82 10.21 -16.08
CA LYS A 113 -1.05 11.46 -16.00
C LYS A 113 -1.93 12.54 -15.37
N ARG A 114 -1.42 13.20 -14.32
CA ARG A 114 -2.14 14.29 -13.67
C ARG A 114 -2.14 15.49 -14.59
N ILE A 115 -3.33 15.90 -15.02
CA ILE A 115 -3.53 17.10 -15.84
C ILE A 115 -3.61 18.31 -14.91
N ALA A 116 -2.80 19.34 -15.17
CA ALA A 116 -2.85 20.58 -14.41
C ALA A 116 -4.21 21.28 -14.65
N THR A 117 -4.92 21.56 -13.57
CA THR A 117 -6.19 22.27 -13.61
C THR A 117 -6.00 23.73 -13.24
N LYS A 118 -6.69 24.64 -13.96
CA LYS A 118 -6.72 26.07 -13.60
C LYS A 118 -7.71 26.28 -12.45
N PRO A 119 -7.46 27.25 -11.53
CA PRO A 119 -8.41 27.62 -10.49
C PRO A 119 -9.75 28.07 -11.09
N THR A 120 -10.85 27.73 -10.44
CA THR A 120 -12.18 28.18 -10.86
C THR A 120 -12.31 29.70 -10.74
N LYS A 121 -13.20 30.32 -11.54
CA LYS A 121 -13.48 31.75 -11.50
C LYS A 121 -13.82 32.20 -10.05
N ARG A 122 -14.69 31.47 -9.38
CA ARG A 122 -15.08 31.74 -7.99
C ARG A 122 -13.89 31.71 -7.01
N ALA A 123 -12.98 30.77 -7.16
CA ALA A 123 -11.78 30.69 -6.30
C ALA A 123 -10.83 31.88 -6.53
N ARG A 124 -10.70 32.31 -7.78
CA ARG A 124 -9.92 33.51 -8.14
C ARG A 124 -10.53 34.79 -7.56
N GLU A 125 -11.84 34.97 -7.69
CA GLU A 125 -12.57 36.11 -7.14
C GLU A 125 -12.47 36.13 -5.61
N LYS A 126 -12.67 35.01 -4.94
CA LYS A 126 -12.50 34.89 -3.48
C LYS A 126 -11.11 35.31 -3.06
N ARG A 127 -10.05 34.80 -3.69
CA ARG A 127 -8.67 35.18 -3.39
C ARG A 127 -8.41 36.68 -3.54
N LEU A 128 -9.00 37.30 -4.58
CA LEU A 128 -8.86 38.74 -4.79
C LEU A 128 -9.57 39.57 -3.71
N LYS A 129 -10.78 39.14 -3.30
CA LYS A 129 -11.52 39.76 -2.18
C LYS A 129 -10.75 39.65 -0.86
N ASP A 130 -10.23 38.47 -0.55
CA ASP A 130 -9.46 38.23 0.68
C ASP A 130 -8.17 39.06 0.68
N LYS A 131 -7.49 39.17 -0.47
CA LYS A 131 -6.30 40.02 -0.63
C LYS A 131 -6.61 41.49 -0.42
N LYS A 132 -7.71 41.98 -1.00
CA LYS A 132 -8.15 43.39 -0.82
C LYS A 132 -8.47 43.66 0.64
N PHE A 133 -9.28 42.83 1.28
CA PHE A 133 -9.64 42.96 2.69
C PHE A 133 -8.41 43.00 3.62
N THR A 134 -7.42 42.12 3.34
CA THR A 134 -6.17 42.12 4.13
C THR A 134 -5.34 43.38 3.86
N GLY A 135 -5.36 43.92 2.65
CA GLY A 135 -4.74 45.20 2.26
C GLY A 135 -5.37 46.38 3.02
N ASP A 136 -6.69 46.47 2.99
CA ASP A 136 -7.44 47.53 3.66
C ASP A 136 -7.18 47.53 5.19
N LYS A 137 -7.16 46.32 5.79
CA LYS A 137 -6.77 46.19 7.22
C LYS A 137 -5.35 46.66 7.52
N LYS A 138 -4.38 46.39 6.63
CA LYS A 138 -2.99 46.85 6.83
C LYS A 138 -2.91 48.37 6.73
N GLN A 139 -3.60 48.95 5.75
CA GLN A 139 -3.64 50.40 5.53
C GLN A 139 -4.29 51.13 6.74
N ALA A 140 -5.42 50.62 7.27
CA ALA A 140 -6.05 51.19 8.47
C ALA A 140 -5.15 51.15 9.71
N ARG A 141 -4.34 50.10 9.85
CA ARG A 141 -3.37 50.04 10.98
C ARG A 141 -2.20 50.98 10.81
N SER A 142 -1.74 51.28 9.61
CA SER A 142 -0.66 52.24 9.38
C SER A 142 -1.10 53.67 9.58
N SER A 143 -2.36 54.01 9.20
CA SER A 143 -2.92 55.36 9.42
C SER A 143 -3.14 55.69 10.91
N LEU A 144 -3.47 54.69 11.75
CA LEU A 144 -3.57 54.89 13.21
C LEU A 144 -2.21 55.17 13.82
N LYS A 145 -1.15 54.52 13.34
CA LYS A 145 0.20 54.69 13.87
C LYS A 145 0.81 56.05 13.56
N SER A 146 0.36 56.73 12.49
CA SER A 146 0.80 58.08 12.13
C SER A 146 0.02 59.20 12.85
N LEU A 147 -0.98 58.87 13.69
CA LEU A 147 -1.72 59.84 14.51
C LEU A 147 -1.22 59.91 15.95
N ASP A 148 -0.37 58.93 16.36
CA ASP A 148 0.21 58.86 17.70
C ASP A 148 1.66 59.40 17.76
N GLU A 149 2.20 59.94 16.66
CA GLU A 149 3.47 60.70 16.56
C GLU A 149 3.18 62.22 16.38
#